data_d9b5cf7ba78b074d3d875ae2cb76cfab
#
_entry.id   d9b5cf7ba78b074d3d875ae2cb76cfab
#
_cell.length_a   1.000
_cell.length_b   1.000
_cell.length_c   1.000
_cell.angle_alpha   90.00
_cell.angle_beta   90.00
_cell.angle_gamma   90.00
#
_symmetry.space_group_name_H-M   'P 1'
#
loop_
_entity.id
_entity.type
_entity.pdbx_description
1 polymer ?
#
loop_
_entity_poly.entity_id
_entity_poly.type
_entity_poly.pdbx_seq_one_letter_code
_entity_poly.pdbx_strand_id
1 'polypeptide(L)'
;IVSYMSKNSKKYPVPLIVATVYSFFNKLFIYHSIDNKKEASKILGINPYFIEEYHQASAIYPMKRISKIFDYLLEADKRSKGIDFDATNNEAILNDLVYKIFNFNLE
;
A
#
# COMPACT_ATOMS: atom_id res chain seq x y z
N ILE A 1 -2.89 -4.78 8.34
CA ILE A 1 -4.20 -4.28 7.91
C ILE A 1 -4.60 -4.80 6.53
N VAL A 2 -3.66 -4.84 5.59
CA VAL A 2 -3.92 -5.38 4.25
C VAL A 2 -4.33 -6.85 4.34
N SER A 3 -3.68 -7.63 5.20
CA SER A 3 -4.01 -9.03 5.42
C SER A 3 -5.44 -9.21 5.95
N TYR A 4 -5.87 -8.35 6.88
CA TYR A 4 -7.23 -8.36 7.38
C TYR A 4 -8.24 -8.05 6.28
N MET A 5 -7.97 -7.02 5.49
CA MET A 5 -8.83 -6.61 4.39
C MET A 5 -8.93 -7.67 3.31
N SER A 6 -7.82 -8.37 3.02
CA SER A 6 -7.81 -9.47 2.07
C SER A 6 -8.72 -10.61 2.49
N LYS A 7 -8.69 -10.98 3.78
CA LYS A 7 -9.58 -12.03 4.33
C LYS A 7 -11.04 -11.62 4.32
N ASN A 8 -11.30 -10.33 4.32
CA ASN A 8 -12.67 -9.79 4.35
C ASN A 8 -13.02 -9.09 3.01
N SER A 9 -12.52 -9.64 1.90
CA SER A 9 -12.66 -9.04 0.57
C SER A 9 -14.11 -8.84 0.13
N LYS A 10 -15.05 -9.64 0.64
CA LYS A 10 -16.47 -9.45 0.36
C LYS A 10 -17.03 -8.18 1.00
N LYS A 11 -16.45 -7.76 2.13
CA LYS A 11 -16.84 -6.57 2.86
C LYS A 11 -16.12 -5.32 2.36
N TYR A 12 -14.87 -5.48 1.90
CA TYR A 12 -14.04 -4.38 1.45
C TYR A 12 -13.73 -4.55 -0.04
N PRO A 13 -14.31 -3.70 -0.91
CA PRO A 13 -14.02 -3.80 -2.35
C PRO A 13 -12.55 -3.52 -2.66
N VAL A 14 -12.03 -4.18 -3.71
CA VAL A 14 -10.61 -4.04 -4.09
C VAL A 14 -10.20 -2.59 -4.30
N PRO A 15 -10.97 -1.73 -5.02
CA PRO A 15 -10.56 -0.34 -5.19
C PRO A 15 -10.37 0.41 -3.87
N LEU A 16 -11.17 0.12 -2.86
CA LEU A 16 -11.02 0.75 -1.54
C LEU A 16 -9.72 0.30 -0.86
N ILE A 17 -9.42 -0.99 -0.94
CA ILE A 17 -8.20 -1.56 -0.36
C ILE A 17 -6.97 -0.98 -1.05
N VAL A 18 -6.99 -0.95 -2.38
CA VAL A 18 -5.90 -0.38 -3.18
C VAL A 18 -5.67 1.10 -2.81
N ALA A 19 -6.75 1.88 -2.71
CA ALA A 19 -6.66 3.29 -2.34
C ALA A 19 -6.06 3.48 -0.94
N THR A 20 -6.44 2.64 0.01
CA THR A 20 -5.94 2.70 1.38
C THR A 20 -4.44 2.40 1.43
N VAL A 21 -4.03 1.33 0.76
CA VAL A 21 -2.60 0.94 0.70
C VAL A 21 -1.80 1.99 -0.06
N TYR A 22 -2.32 2.48 -1.17
CA TYR A 22 -1.67 3.54 -1.94
C TYR A 22 -1.45 4.79 -1.08
N SER A 23 -2.45 5.20 -0.30
CA SER A 23 -2.35 6.37 0.56
C SER A 23 -1.20 6.22 1.56
N PHE A 24 -1.07 5.04 2.17
CA PHE A 24 0.02 4.78 3.11
C PHE A 24 1.38 4.88 2.42
N PHE A 25 1.57 4.19 1.30
CA PHE A 25 2.86 4.19 0.60
C PHE A 25 3.18 5.52 -0.06
N ASN A 26 2.17 6.28 -0.48
CA ASN A 26 2.37 7.62 -0.98
C ASN A 26 2.94 8.54 0.11
N LYS A 27 2.37 8.47 1.31
CA LYS A 27 2.89 9.24 2.45
C LYS A 27 4.28 8.78 2.83
N LEU A 28 4.54 7.47 2.78
CA LEU A 28 5.87 6.92 3.07
C LEU A 28 6.90 7.40 2.04
N PHE A 29 6.51 7.45 0.77
CA PHE A 29 7.36 7.97 -0.31
C PHE A 29 7.71 9.43 -0.04
N ILE A 30 6.72 10.25 0.34
CA ILE A 30 6.93 11.65 0.70
C ILE A 30 7.82 11.74 1.93
N TYR A 31 7.62 10.87 2.92
CA TYR A 31 8.43 10.85 4.14
C TYR A 31 9.93 10.69 3.80
N HIS A 32 10.25 9.82 2.84
CA HIS A 32 11.65 9.64 2.41
C HIS A 32 12.27 10.93 1.87
N SER A 33 11.48 11.80 1.26
CA SER A 33 11.97 13.03 0.65
C SER A 33 12.06 14.20 1.62
N ILE A 34 11.55 14.06 2.84
CA ILE A 34 11.56 15.12 3.84
C ILE A 34 12.95 15.21 4.48
N ASP A 35 13.57 16.39 4.39
CA ASP A 35 14.89 16.61 5.00
C ASP A 35 14.80 16.73 6.52
N ASN A 36 13.86 17.53 7.00
CA ASN A 36 13.65 17.71 8.44
C ASN A 36 12.50 16.82 8.92
N LYS A 37 12.84 15.65 9.47
CA LYS A 37 11.85 14.68 9.92
C LYS A 37 10.97 15.19 11.08
N LYS A 38 11.39 16.23 11.78
CA LYS A 38 10.58 16.83 12.84
C LYS A 38 9.30 17.48 12.31
N GLU A 39 9.29 17.86 11.04
CA GLU A 39 8.12 18.46 10.40
C GLU A 39 7.25 17.45 9.65
N ALA A 40 7.62 16.16 9.72
CA ALA A 40 6.96 15.13 8.92
C ALA A 40 5.45 15.04 9.19
N SER A 41 5.03 15.13 10.46
CA SER A 41 3.60 15.04 10.78
C SER A 41 2.79 16.16 10.15
N LYS A 42 3.35 17.36 10.11
CA LYS A 42 2.70 18.52 9.50
C LYS A 42 2.63 18.39 7.98
N ILE A 43 3.75 17.98 7.37
CA ILE A 43 3.83 17.84 5.92
C ILE A 43 2.92 16.72 5.43
N LEU A 44 2.89 15.58 6.13
CA LEU A 44 2.07 14.44 5.77
C LEU A 44 0.60 14.60 6.18
N GLY A 45 0.30 15.57 7.04
CA GLY A 45 -1.05 15.76 7.54
C GLY A 45 -1.53 14.62 8.43
N ILE A 46 -0.64 14.04 9.23
CA ILE A 46 -0.97 12.92 10.12
C ILE A 46 -0.64 13.30 11.57
N ASN A 47 -1.28 12.58 12.50
CA ASN A 47 -1.01 12.75 13.92
C ASN A 47 0.45 12.38 14.22
N PRO A 48 1.19 13.21 14.98
CA PRO A 48 2.59 12.89 15.35
C PRO A 48 2.77 11.51 15.99
N TYR A 49 1.72 10.98 16.61
CA TYR A 49 1.74 9.63 17.19
C TYR A 49 2.10 8.57 16.15
N PHE A 50 1.71 8.76 14.88
CA PHE A 50 1.94 7.77 13.83
C PHE A 50 3.27 7.94 13.10
N ILE A 51 4.04 8.97 13.42
CA ILE A 51 5.30 9.23 12.72
C ILE A 51 6.30 8.09 12.91
N GLU A 52 6.34 7.49 14.10
CA GLU A 52 7.25 6.38 14.37
C GLU A 52 6.98 5.18 13.46
N GLU A 53 5.70 4.93 13.15
CA GLU A 53 5.34 3.86 12.20
C GLU A 53 5.92 4.11 10.82
N TYR A 54 5.87 5.36 10.34
CA TYR A 54 6.45 5.74 9.06
C TYR A 54 7.97 5.66 9.10
N HIS A 55 8.58 6.03 10.22
CA HIS A 55 10.03 5.92 10.38
C HIS A 55 10.48 4.46 10.29
N GLN A 56 9.81 3.56 10.99
CA GLN A 56 10.12 2.13 10.94
C GLN A 56 9.87 1.56 9.55
N ALA A 57 8.76 1.92 8.93
CA ALA A 57 8.43 1.47 7.58
C ALA A 57 9.46 1.96 6.55
N SER A 58 10.01 3.15 6.74
CA SER A 58 11.00 3.70 5.80
C SER A 58 12.27 2.86 5.73
N ALA A 59 12.61 2.18 6.82
CA ALA A 59 13.77 1.27 6.84
C ALA A 59 13.49 -0.02 6.08
N ILE A 60 12.22 -0.46 6.06
CA ILE A 60 11.81 -1.71 5.39
C ILE A 60 11.54 -1.46 3.90
N TYR A 61 10.97 -0.29 3.57
CA TYR A 61 10.52 0.04 2.22
C TYR A 61 11.29 1.25 1.69
N PRO A 62 12.47 1.05 1.06
CA PRO A 62 13.17 2.15 0.39
C PRO A 62 12.38 2.65 -0.81
N MET A 63 12.70 3.85 -1.32
CA MET A 63 11.95 4.47 -2.40
C MET A 63 11.83 3.59 -3.64
N LYS A 64 12.88 2.85 -3.98
CA LYS A 64 12.85 1.93 -5.12
C LYS A 64 11.80 0.85 -4.95
N ARG A 65 11.69 0.29 -3.75
CA ARG A 65 10.70 -0.73 -3.44
C ARG A 65 9.28 -0.15 -3.47
N ILE A 66 9.10 1.06 -2.94
CA ILE A 66 7.81 1.74 -2.95
C ILE A 66 7.36 1.99 -4.39
N SER A 67 8.28 2.38 -5.26
CA SER A 67 7.97 2.58 -6.68
C SER A 67 7.41 1.30 -7.32
N LYS A 68 8.01 0.16 -7.00
CA LYS A 68 7.51 -1.14 -7.44
C LYS A 68 6.13 -1.45 -6.89
N ILE A 69 5.89 -1.10 -5.63
CA ILE A 69 4.59 -1.31 -4.99
C ILE A 69 3.51 -0.48 -5.69
N PHE A 70 3.82 0.73 -6.12
CA PHE A 70 2.88 1.54 -6.91
C PHE A 70 2.49 0.84 -8.20
N ASP A 71 3.44 0.18 -8.88
CA ASP A 71 3.14 -0.57 -10.10
C ASP A 71 2.20 -1.75 -9.80
N TYR A 72 2.43 -2.46 -8.71
CA TYR A 72 1.58 -3.56 -8.29
C TYR A 72 0.17 -3.09 -7.94
N LEU A 73 0.06 -1.94 -7.27
CA LEU A 73 -1.23 -1.36 -6.91
C LEU A 73 -2.01 -0.95 -8.17
N LEU A 74 -1.34 -0.34 -9.12
CA LEU A 74 -1.96 0.04 -10.40
C LEU A 74 -2.46 -1.19 -11.14
N GLU A 75 -1.67 -2.25 -11.20
CA GLU A 75 -2.06 -3.50 -11.85
C GLU A 75 -3.28 -4.11 -11.16
N ALA A 76 -3.27 -4.16 -9.83
CA ALA A 76 -4.40 -4.70 -9.06
C ALA A 76 -5.67 -3.90 -9.31
N ASP A 77 -5.57 -2.58 -9.36
CA ASP A 77 -6.71 -1.71 -9.64
C ASP A 77 -7.29 -1.97 -11.03
N LYS A 78 -6.42 -2.09 -12.02
CA LYS A 78 -6.85 -2.38 -13.40
C LYS A 78 -7.52 -3.74 -13.50
N ARG A 79 -6.97 -4.76 -12.84
CA ARG A 79 -7.54 -6.11 -12.85
C ARG A 79 -8.92 -6.12 -12.17
N SER A 80 -9.09 -5.36 -11.10
CA SER A 80 -10.36 -5.30 -10.38
C SER A 80 -11.46 -4.60 -11.18
N LYS A 81 -11.07 -3.79 -12.16
CA LYS A 81 -12.00 -3.06 -13.05
C LYS A 81 -12.19 -3.77 -14.38
N GLY A 82 -11.65 -4.99 -14.55
CA GLY A 82 -11.76 -5.75 -15.75
C GLY A 82 -13.17 -6.31 -15.97
N ILE A 83 -13.36 -6.91 -17.16
CA ILE A 83 -14.68 -7.39 -17.61
C ILE A 83 -15.17 -8.55 -16.74
N ASP A 84 -14.25 -9.41 -16.29
CA ASP A 84 -14.58 -10.59 -15.48
C ASP A 84 -14.62 -10.24 -14.00
N PHE A 85 -15.59 -9.45 -13.63
CA PHE A 85 -15.74 -8.95 -12.27
C PHE A 85 -16.50 -9.96 -11.43
N ASP A 86 -15.80 -10.73 -10.59
CA ASP A 86 -16.45 -11.58 -9.60
C ASP A 86 -15.65 -11.59 -8.29
N ALA A 87 -16.30 -12.06 -7.22
CA ALA A 87 -15.70 -12.04 -5.87
C ALA A 87 -14.48 -12.96 -5.75
N THR A 88 -14.44 -14.06 -6.50
CA THR A 88 -13.32 -15.00 -6.50
C THR A 88 -12.08 -14.33 -7.08
N ASN A 89 -12.25 -13.61 -8.20
CA ASN A 89 -11.16 -12.86 -8.80
C ASN A 89 -10.64 -11.77 -7.88
N ASN A 90 -11.54 -11.10 -7.15
CA ASN A 90 -11.14 -10.06 -6.20
C ASN A 90 -10.24 -10.61 -5.10
N GLU A 91 -10.60 -11.78 -4.54
CA GLU A 91 -9.79 -12.40 -3.52
C GLU A 91 -8.40 -12.80 -4.06
N ALA A 92 -8.36 -13.36 -5.27
CA ALA A 92 -7.11 -13.74 -5.92
C ALA A 92 -6.22 -12.52 -6.18
N ILE A 93 -6.81 -11.40 -6.63
CA ILE A 93 -6.10 -10.16 -6.88
C ILE A 93 -5.46 -9.64 -5.59
N LEU A 94 -6.22 -9.64 -4.49
CA LEU A 94 -5.73 -9.15 -3.20
C LEU A 94 -4.62 -10.05 -2.64
N ASN A 95 -4.77 -11.36 -2.76
CA ASN A 95 -3.75 -12.30 -2.29
C ASN A 95 -2.45 -12.13 -3.07
N ASP A 96 -2.54 -11.98 -4.38
CA ASP A 96 -1.38 -11.72 -5.23
C ASP A 96 -0.69 -10.41 -4.86
N LEU A 97 -1.48 -9.36 -4.63
CA LEU A 97 -0.94 -8.06 -4.24
C LEU A 97 -0.20 -8.13 -2.91
N VAL A 98 -0.79 -8.76 -1.90
CA VAL A 98 -0.17 -8.95 -0.59
C VAL A 98 1.14 -9.71 -0.72
N TYR A 99 1.14 -10.78 -1.50
CA TYR A 99 2.35 -11.57 -1.74
C TYR A 99 3.46 -10.72 -2.35
N LYS A 100 3.14 -9.96 -3.40
CA LYS A 100 4.14 -9.12 -4.09
C LYS A 100 4.71 -8.04 -3.17
N ILE A 101 3.88 -7.44 -2.32
CA ILE A 101 4.34 -6.40 -1.40
C ILE A 101 5.32 -6.97 -0.37
N PHE A 102 5.03 -8.13 0.18
CA PHE A 102 5.83 -8.69 1.26
C PHE A 102 6.98 -9.59 0.81
N ASN A 103 7.02 -10.00 -0.45
CA ASN A 103 8.07 -10.89 -0.98
C ASN A 103 8.95 -10.17 -2.00
N PHE A 104 9.27 -8.94 -1.70
CA PHE A 104 10.10 -8.08 -2.55
C PHE A 104 11.44 -8.71 -2.93
N ASN A 105 12.04 -9.47 -2.00
CA ASN A 105 13.37 -10.05 -2.21
C ASN A 105 13.42 -11.14 -3.28
N LEU A 106 12.28 -11.56 -3.79
CA LEU A 106 12.19 -12.60 -4.82
C LEU A 106 12.24 -12.02 -6.24
N GLU A 107 12.38 -10.72 -6.36
CA GLU A 107 12.42 -10.05 -7.67
C GLU A 107 13.83 -9.85 -8.17
#